data_2d6e37f9978622a0c7f67a7bce9a38b3
#
_entry.id   2d6e37f9978622a0c7f67a7bce9a38b3
#
_cell.length_a   1.000
_cell.length_b   1.000
_cell.length_c   1.000
_cell.angle_alpha   90.00
_cell.angle_beta   90.00
_cell.angle_gamma   90.00
#
_symmetry.space_group_name_H-M   'P 1'
#
loop_
_entity.id
_entity.type
_entity.pdbx_description
1 polymer ?
#
loop_
_entity_poly.entity_id
_entity_poly.type
_entity_poly.pdbx_seq_one_letter_code
_entity_poly.pdbx_strand_id
1 'polypeptide(L)'
;MIDSFLHAGIRFKRLVWGWPLLLVLVSCGARQPVPEPAPYLEVGEASYYARKFHGRPTASGERYDENAMTAAHPHLPFGTLLKVKSLKNRRTVVVRVNDRGPFINGRIIDVSRAAARRLGMLQDGLMRVEVTLADSPDGTI
;
A
#
# COMPACT_ATOMS: atom_id res chain seq x y z
N MET A 1 -48.42 -82.36 37.53
CA MET A 1 -47.57 -82.52 38.72
C MET A 1 -46.69 -81.29 38.78
N ILE A 2 -47.16 -80.43 39.59
CA ILE A 2 -46.41 -79.86 40.72
C ILE A 2 -45.35 -78.87 40.28
N ASP A 3 -45.67 -77.64 40.45
CA ASP A 3 -45.25 -76.58 41.38
C ASP A 3 -43.85 -76.03 41.10
N SER A 4 -43.55 -74.85 41.25
CA SER A 4 -43.99 -73.74 42.09
C SER A 4 -43.07 -72.52 41.91
N PHE A 5 -43.62 -71.36 42.16
CA PHE A 5 -43.10 -70.21 42.85
C PHE A 5 -41.96 -69.38 42.22
N LEU A 6 -42.39 -68.19 41.78
CA LEU A 6 -42.15 -66.91 42.48
C LEU A 6 -40.68 -66.56 42.77
N HIS A 7 -40.23 -65.48 42.13
CA HIS A 7 -39.95 -64.29 42.93
C HIS A 7 -39.72 -63.05 42.01
N ALA A 8 -40.46 -62.07 42.33
CA ALA A 8 -40.31 -60.71 41.82
C ALA A 8 -38.96 -60.15 42.18
N GLY A 9 -38.36 -59.55 41.17
CA GLY A 9 -37.16 -58.74 41.39
C GLY A 9 -37.24 -57.50 40.54
N ILE A 10 -38.03 -56.55 41.00
CA ILE A 10 -38.07 -55.20 40.40
C ILE A 10 -36.71 -54.57 40.73
N ARG A 11 -35.84 -54.58 39.74
CA ARG A 11 -34.62 -53.75 39.82
C ARG A 11 -34.86 -52.46 39.06
N PHE A 12 -35.17 -51.42 39.79
CA PHE A 12 -35.14 -50.02 39.38
C PHE A 12 -33.78 -49.70 38.75
N LYS A 13 -33.71 -49.69 37.45
CA LYS A 13 -32.55 -49.11 36.78
C LYS A 13 -32.75 -47.60 36.77
N ARG A 14 -31.94 -46.93 37.54
CA ARG A 14 -31.80 -45.48 37.57
C ARG A 14 -31.55 -44.96 36.16
N LEU A 15 -32.48 -44.18 35.66
CA LEU A 15 -32.35 -43.40 34.44
C LEU A 15 -31.34 -42.30 34.73
N VAL A 16 -30.10 -42.53 34.34
CA VAL A 16 -29.09 -41.48 34.34
C VAL A 16 -29.39 -40.59 33.16
N TRP A 17 -29.99 -39.48 33.45
CA TRP A 17 -30.12 -38.40 32.49
C TRP A 17 -28.73 -37.85 32.20
N GLY A 18 -28.12 -38.38 31.14
CA GLY A 18 -26.93 -37.80 30.56
C GLY A 18 -27.34 -36.49 29.90
N TRP A 19 -26.97 -35.38 30.51
CA TRP A 19 -27.04 -34.06 29.92
C TRP A 19 -26.08 -34.04 28.71
N PRO A 20 -26.57 -33.79 27.48
CA PRO A 20 -25.63 -33.59 26.38
C PRO A 20 -24.88 -32.27 26.62
N LEU A 21 -23.60 -32.41 26.91
CA LEU A 21 -22.67 -31.27 26.94
C LEU A 21 -22.66 -30.67 25.54
N LEU A 22 -23.41 -29.61 25.35
CA LEU A 22 -23.43 -28.82 24.09
C LEU A 22 -22.06 -28.13 24.00
N LEU A 23 -21.12 -28.77 23.31
CA LEU A 23 -19.85 -28.17 22.93
C LEU A 23 -20.14 -27.05 21.93
N VAL A 24 -20.32 -25.83 22.44
CA VAL A 24 -20.31 -24.62 21.60
C VAL A 24 -18.89 -24.45 21.10
N LEU A 25 -18.64 -24.94 19.89
CA LEU A 25 -17.45 -24.58 19.14
C LEU A 25 -17.55 -23.09 18.82
N VAL A 26 -16.97 -22.26 19.66
CA VAL A 26 -16.67 -20.87 19.31
C VAL A 26 -15.66 -20.93 18.18
N SER A 27 -16.16 -20.90 16.94
CA SER A 27 -15.36 -20.69 15.76
C SER A 27 -14.78 -19.26 15.87
N CYS A 28 -13.58 -19.15 16.45
CA CYS A 28 -12.76 -17.96 16.27
C CYS A 28 -12.50 -17.85 14.77
N GLY A 29 -13.31 -17.04 14.11
CA GLY A 29 -13.06 -16.64 12.72
C GLY A 29 -11.70 -15.96 12.68
N ALA A 30 -10.67 -16.69 12.29
CA ALA A 30 -9.37 -16.12 12.00
C ALA A 30 -9.59 -15.08 10.92
N ARG A 31 -9.47 -13.80 11.30
CA ARG A 31 -9.53 -12.68 10.37
C ARG A 31 -8.39 -12.90 9.39
N GLN A 32 -8.74 -13.29 8.18
CA GLN A 32 -7.77 -13.43 7.08
C GLN A 32 -7.05 -12.08 6.95
N PRO A 33 -5.71 -12.05 6.99
CA PRO A 33 -4.99 -10.82 6.70
C PRO A 33 -5.41 -10.36 5.31
N VAL A 34 -5.95 -9.14 5.23
CA VAL A 34 -6.24 -8.49 3.95
C VAL A 34 -4.90 -8.43 3.23
N PRO A 35 -4.77 -8.98 2.01
CA PRO A 35 -3.52 -8.88 1.27
C PRO A 35 -3.16 -7.41 1.12
N GLU A 36 -2.00 -7.04 1.66
CA GLU A 36 -1.47 -5.70 1.51
C GLU A 36 -1.32 -5.41 0.02
N PRO A 37 -1.84 -4.28 -0.49
CA PRO A 37 -1.73 -3.97 -1.91
C PRO A 37 -0.26 -4.02 -2.30
N ALA A 38 0.03 -4.70 -3.40
CA ALA A 38 1.39 -4.81 -3.90
C ALA A 38 2.03 -3.41 -3.97
N PRO A 39 3.25 -3.22 -3.48
CA PRO A 39 3.87 -1.91 -3.45
C PRO A 39 3.93 -1.36 -4.88
N TYR A 40 3.42 -0.14 -5.07
CA TYR A 40 3.55 0.54 -6.36
C TYR A 40 5.03 0.64 -6.72
N LEU A 41 5.38 0.12 -7.87
CA LEU A 41 6.74 0.15 -8.41
C LEU A 41 6.68 0.42 -9.89
N GLU A 42 7.33 1.49 -10.33
CA GLU A 42 7.50 1.84 -11.73
C GLU A 42 8.97 2.14 -12.02
N VAL A 43 9.47 1.64 -13.14
CA VAL A 43 10.85 1.87 -13.60
C VAL A 43 10.82 2.48 -14.98
N GLY A 44 11.45 3.64 -15.12
CA GLY A 44 11.49 4.37 -16.39
C GLY A 44 12.44 5.56 -16.33
N GLU A 45 12.25 6.51 -17.25
CA GLU A 45 13.06 7.72 -17.29
C GLU A 45 12.38 8.85 -16.51
N ALA A 46 13.18 9.58 -15.74
CA ALA A 46 12.82 10.85 -15.15
C ALA A 46 13.43 12.00 -15.94
N SER A 47 12.70 13.09 -16.05
CA SER A 47 13.28 14.38 -16.42
C SER A 47 12.99 15.43 -15.35
N TYR A 48 13.35 16.68 -15.58
CA TYR A 48 13.06 17.75 -14.63
C TYR A 48 12.65 19.04 -15.33
N TYR A 49 11.91 19.86 -14.58
CA TYR A 49 11.42 21.15 -15.08
C TYR A 49 12.55 22.16 -15.32
N ALA A 50 12.50 22.84 -16.47
CA ALA A 50 13.36 23.98 -16.73
C ALA A 50 12.96 25.19 -15.84
N ARG A 51 13.91 26.06 -15.53
CA ARG A 51 13.70 27.29 -14.74
C ARG A 51 12.57 28.18 -15.24
N LYS A 52 12.38 28.25 -16.54
CA LYS A 52 11.33 29.09 -17.18
C LYS A 52 9.90 28.74 -16.76
N PHE A 53 9.70 27.60 -16.10
CA PHE A 53 8.39 27.18 -15.59
C PHE A 53 8.11 27.68 -14.18
N HIS A 54 9.11 28.20 -13.46
CA HIS A 54 8.92 28.74 -12.10
C HIS A 54 7.79 29.79 -12.08
N GLY A 55 6.88 29.65 -11.11
CA GLY A 55 5.71 30.51 -10.94
C GLY A 55 4.52 30.18 -11.84
N ARG A 56 4.65 29.29 -12.82
CA ARG A 56 3.51 28.88 -13.68
C ARG A 56 2.55 27.96 -12.92
N PRO A 57 1.26 28.01 -13.21
CA PRO A 57 0.28 27.11 -12.60
C PRO A 57 0.55 25.66 -13.04
N THR A 58 0.41 24.74 -12.09
CA THR A 58 0.42 23.30 -12.32
C THR A 58 -1.01 22.77 -12.48
N ALA A 59 -1.16 21.51 -12.86
CA ALA A 59 -2.47 20.89 -13.02
C ALA A 59 -3.27 20.76 -11.70
N SER A 60 -2.60 20.81 -10.54
CA SER A 60 -3.26 20.85 -9.23
C SER A 60 -3.79 22.24 -8.84
N GLY A 61 -3.46 23.28 -9.62
CA GLY A 61 -3.75 24.68 -9.29
C GLY A 61 -2.67 25.38 -8.48
N GLU A 62 -1.69 24.66 -7.97
CA GLU A 62 -0.53 25.25 -7.30
C GLU A 62 0.39 25.95 -8.33
N ARG A 63 1.20 26.90 -7.88
CA ARG A 63 2.28 27.42 -8.70
C ARG A 63 3.52 26.55 -8.58
N TYR A 64 4.14 26.23 -9.71
CA TYR A 64 5.39 25.49 -9.72
C TYR A 64 6.49 26.29 -9.00
N ASP A 65 7.07 25.68 -7.98
CA ASP A 65 8.26 26.19 -7.29
C ASP A 65 9.46 25.29 -7.59
N GLU A 66 10.48 25.84 -8.25
CA GLU A 66 11.70 25.09 -8.58
C GLU A 66 12.46 24.60 -7.37
N ASN A 67 12.22 25.19 -6.18
CA ASN A 67 12.89 24.84 -4.93
C ASN A 67 12.10 23.86 -4.05
N ALA A 68 10.86 23.61 -4.38
CA ALA A 68 10.01 22.64 -3.68
C ALA A 68 10.31 21.20 -4.13
N MET A 69 10.04 20.22 -3.27
CA MET A 69 10.17 18.79 -3.59
C MET A 69 8.87 18.26 -4.19
N THR A 70 8.63 18.57 -5.47
CA THR A 70 7.42 18.22 -6.20
C THR A 70 7.73 17.52 -7.51
N ALA A 71 6.71 16.90 -8.10
CA ALA A 71 6.82 16.23 -9.39
C ALA A 71 5.49 16.22 -10.15
N ALA A 72 5.59 16.04 -11.47
CA ALA A 72 4.48 15.63 -12.32
C ALA A 72 4.45 14.12 -12.46
N HIS A 73 3.25 13.54 -12.40
CA HIS A 73 3.01 12.14 -12.70
C HIS A 73 1.72 11.99 -13.53
N PRO A 74 1.66 11.10 -14.54
CA PRO A 74 0.52 11.02 -15.45
C PRO A 74 -0.81 10.67 -14.75
N HIS A 75 -0.80 9.77 -13.76
CA HIS A 75 -2.00 9.13 -13.25
C HIS A 75 -2.20 9.23 -11.74
N LEU A 76 -1.13 9.27 -10.95
CA LEU A 76 -1.24 9.24 -9.49
C LEU A 76 -1.97 10.49 -8.94
N PRO A 77 -2.78 10.36 -7.89
CA PRO A 77 -3.48 11.48 -7.29
C PRO A 77 -2.54 12.61 -6.87
N PHE A 78 -3.02 13.86 -6.94
CA PHE A 78 -2.28 14.97 -6.35
C PHE A 78 -2.13 14.79 -4.84
N GLY A 79 -0.97 15.19 -4.31
CA GLY A 79 -0.62 14.96 -2.92
C GLY A 79 0.10 13.64 -2.64
N THR A 80 0.07 12.67 -3.58
CA THR A 80 0.80 11.41 -3.42
C THR A 80 2.29 11.67 -3.22
N LEU A 81 2.87 11.04 -2.20
CA LEU A 81 4.31 11.06 -1.95
C LEU A 81 4.98 9.90 -2.66
N LEU A 82 5.99 10.22 -3.43
CA LEU A 82 6.76 9.26 -4.21
C LEU A 82 8.21 9.27 -3.78
N LYS A 83 8.75 8.09 -3.54
CA LYS A 83 10.18 7.87 -3.40
C LYS A 83 10.77 7.61 -4.79
N VAL A 84 11.61 8.49 -5.26
CA VAL A 84 12.31 8.41 -6.55
C VAL A 84 13.76 8.06 -6.29
N LYS A 85 14.20 6.93 -6.81
CA LYS A 85 15.56 6.43 -6.65
C LYS A 85 16.27 6.37 -8.00
N SER A 86 17.39 7.02 -8.10
CA SER A 86 18.27 6.95 -9.26
C SER A 86 18.92 5.58 -9.38
N LEU A 87 18.80 4.93 -10.51
CA LEU A 87 19.47 3.66 -10.79
C LEU A 87 20.96 3.86 -11.15
N LYS A 88 21.36 5.09 -11.52
CA LYS A 88 22.75 5.44 -11.86
C LYS A 88 23.63 5.58 -10.62
N ASN A 89 23.18 6.33 -9.63
CA ASN A 89 24.00 6.71 -8.46
C ASN A 89 23.37 6.33 -7.12
N ARG A 90 22.19 5.67 -7.12
CA ARG A 90 21.42 5.19 -5.97
C ARG A 90 20.91 6.28 -5.02
N ARG A 91 21.03 7.56 -5.39
CA ARG A 91 20.44 8.65 -4.62
C ARG A 91 18.93 8.57 -4.66
N THR A 92 18.31 8.93 -3.57
CA THR A 92 16.86 8.87 -3.38
C THR A 92 16.34 10.21 -2.90
N VAL A 93 15.16 10.59 -3.39
CA VAL A 93 14.39 11.75 -2.94
C VAL A 93 12.94 11.37 -2.74
N VAL A 94 12.25 12.09 -1.87
CA VAL A 94 10.79 12.03 -1.76
C VAL A 94 10.22 13.30 -2.37
N VAL A 95 9.24 13.15 -3.26
CA VAL A 95 8.56 14.24 -3.94
C VAL A 95 7.05 14.08 -3.84
N ARG A 96 6.33 15.19 -3.85
CA ARG A 96 4.86 15.21 -3.84
C ARG A 96 4.34 15.47 -5.26
N VAL A 97 3.39 14.67 -5.70
CA VAL A 97 2.73 14.87 -7.00
C VAL A 97 1.82 16.10 -6.93
N ASN A 98 2.06 17.10 -7.78
CA ASN A 98 1.22 18.29 -7.90
C ASN A 98 0.97 18.71 -9.35
N ASP A 99 1.46 17.94 -10.33
CA ASP A 99 1.25 18.24 -11.74
C ASP A 99 0.98 16.97 -12.55
N ARG A 100 0.56 17.15 -13.81
CA ARG A 100 0.30 16.07 -14.77
C ARG A 100 1.39 16.02 -15.85
N GLY A 101 1.70 14.80 -16.26
CA GLY A 101 2.78 14.48 -17.19
C GLY A 101 3.84 13.61 -16.52
N PRO A 102 4.87 13.22 -17.24
CA PRO A 102 5.09 13.42 -18.66
C PRO A 102 4.13 12.61 -19.54
N PHE A 103 3.92 13.10 -20.80
CA PHE A 103 3.14 12.38 -21.82
C PHE A 103 4.04 11.94 -22.99
N ILE A 104 5.30 11.65 -22.68
CA ILE A 104 6.34 11.23 -23.61
C ILE A 104 6.71 9.79 -23.30
N ASN A 105 6.72 8.92 -24.30
CA ASN A 105 7.04 7.51 -24.13
C ASN A 105 8.40 7.31 -23.44
N GLY A 106 8.43 6.38 -22.49
CA GLY A 106 9.62 6.02 -21.70
C GLY A 106 9.86 6.92 -20.48
N ARG A 107 9.26 8.12 -20.43
CA ARG A 107 9.32 8.98 -19.25
C ARG A 107 8.12 8.70 -18.34
N ILE A 108 8.41 8.53 -17.05
CA ILE A 108 7.39 8.20 -16.05
C ILE A 108 7.15 9.33 -15.05
N ILE A 109 8.11 10.23 -14.87
CA ILE A 109 8.04 11.31 -13.88
C ILE A 109 8.88 12.51 -14.33
N ASP A 110 8.38 13.72 -14.06
CA ASP A 110 9.13 14.96 -14.20
C ASP A 110 9.27 15.60 -12.81
N VAL A 111 10.49 15.63 -12.30
CA VAL A 111 10.75 16.14 -10.95
C VAL A 111 11.08 17.64 -10.96
N SER A 112 10.88 18.30 -9.82
CA SER A 112 11.31 19.69 -9.65
C SER A 112 12.82 19.83 -9.80
N ARG A 113 13.30 21.06 -10.02
CA ARG A 113 14.73 21.33 -10.12
C ARG A 113 15.48 21.04 -8.81
N ALA A 114 14.85 21.29 -7.66
CA ALA A 114 15.42 20.92 -6.36
C ALA A 114 15.59 19.41 -6.21
N ALA A 115 14.58 18.64 -6.60
CA ALA A 115 14.67 17.18 -6.58
C ALA A 115 15.75 16.66 -7.54
N ALA A 116 15.79 17.21 -8.77
CA ALA A 116 16.81 16.89 -9.77
C ALA A 116 18.23 17.13 -9.27
N ARG A 117 18.44 18.24 -8.54
CA ARG A 117 19.73 18.57 -7.92
C ARG A 117 20.13 17.52 -6.89
N ARG A 118 19.20 17.12 -6.02
CA ARG A 118 19.45 16.09 -5.00
C ARG A 118 19.72 14.72 -5.61
N LEU A 119 19.00 14.36 -6.68
CA LEU A 119 19.24 13.13 -7.44
C LEU A 119 20.57 13.15 -8.21
N GLY A 120 21.15 14.33 -8.43
CA GLY A 120 22.39 14.48 -9.20
C GLY A 120 22.18 14.37 -10.71
N MET A 121 20.97 14.70 -11.23
CA MET A 121 20.63 14.53 -12.64
C MET A 121 20.70 15.82 -13.48
N LEU A 122 21.07 16.96 -12.89
CA LEU A 122 21.06 18.25 -13.61
C LEU A 122 21.95 18.28 -14.85
N GLN A 123 23.04 17.49 -14.87
CA GLN A 123 23.95 17.41 -15.98
C GLN A 123 23.49 16.42 -17.07
N ASP A 124 22.75 15.40 -16.66
CA ASP A 124 22.33 14.33 -17.57
C ASP A 124 21.04 14.67 -18.33
N GLY A 125 20.18 15.51 -17.77
CA GLY A 125 18.87 15.87 -18.33
C GLY A 125 17.81 14.79 -18.15
N LEU A 126 18.14 13.56 -18.48
CA LEU A 126 17.33 12.35 -18.29
C LEU A 126 18.06 11.38 -17.37
N MET A 127 17.31 10.64 -16.58
CA MET A 127 17.88 9.67 -15.66
C MET A 127 16.94 8.47 -15.45
N ARG A 128 17.46 7.27 -15.56
CA ARG A 128 16.68 6.07 -15.25
C ARG A 128 16.48 5.96 -13.74
N VAL A 129 15.20 5.83 -13.35
CA VAL A 129 14.77 5.83 -11.96
C VAL A 129 13.83 4.68 -11.66
N GLU A 130 13.75 4.35 -10.39
CA GLU A 130 12.76 3.51 -9.76
C GLU A 130 11.87 4.42 -8.90
N VAL A 131 10.56 4.33 -9.09
CA VAL A 131 9.56 5.13 -8.37
C VAL A 131 8.67 4.21 -7.55
N THR A 132 8.57 4.47 -6.25
CA THR A 132 7.70 3.75 -5.33
C THR A 132 6.87 4.75 -4.53
N LEU A 133 5.77 4.29 -3.91
CA LEU A 133 5.11 5.12 -2.90
C LEU A 133 6.08 5.35 -1.75
N ALA A 134 6.11 6.57 -1.23
CA ALA A 134 6.77 6.84 0.03
C ALA A 134 5.78 6.59 1.17
N ASP A 135 6.27 5.98 2.24
CA ASP A 135 5.48 5.86 3.46
C ASP A 135 5.12 7.27 3.96
N SER A 136 3.85 7.47 4.26
CA SER A 136 3.41 8.71 4.88
C SER A 136 4.01 8.79 6.28
N PRO A 137 4.61 9.94 6.69
CA PRO A 137 5.25 10.05 7.99
C PRO A 137 4.29 9.86 9.18
N ASP A 138 2.98 9.85 8.94
CA ASP A 138 1.90 9.66 9.91
C ASP A 138 1.22 8.29 9.83
N GLY A 139 1.72 7.37 9.01
CA GLY A 139 1.19 5.99 8.93
C GLY A 139 -0.24 5.88 8.40
N THR A 140 -0.78 6.95 7.80
CA THR A 140 -2.10 6.94 7.18
C THR A 140 -1.97 6.65 5.68
N ILE A 141 -2.47 5.49 5.29
CA ILE A 141 -2.70 5.10 3.89
C ILE A 141 -4.18 5.34 3.60
#